data_2757b771c8286ddf2719251417ef57ae
#
_entry.id   2757b771c8286ddf2719251417ef57ae
#
_cell.length_a   1.000
_cell.length_b   1.000
_cell.length_c   1.000
_cell.angle_alpha   90.00
_cell.angle_beta   90.00
_cell.angle_gamma   90.00
#
_symmetry.space_group_name_H-M   'P 1'
#
loop_
_entity.id
_entity.type
_entity.pdbx_description
1 polymer ?
#
loop_
_entity_poly.entity_id
_entity_poly.type
_entity_poly.pdbx_seq_one_letter_code
_entity_poly.pdbx_strand_id
1 'polypeptide(L)'
;MKQTITRWVVILTAAALAVGALGQDLGPGARPVGADWSRSPVMSTNGMAATAQPLASNIAIDVLQAGGSAVDAAIAANAALGLMEPTGNGIGGDLFAIVWDPKSKKLYGYNGSGRAPKARSLTDLKASIAALKASGRLPKDYVGIPSHGSLSVTVPGAVDGWFALHERWGRLAMSDVLAAP
;
A
#
# COMPACT_ATOMS: atom_id res chain seq x y z
N MET A 1 -24.37 -50.10 -18.88
CA MET A 1 -24.37 -48.79 -19.58
C MET A 1 -24.83 -47.63 -18.72
N LYS A 2 -25.91 -47.69 -17.94
CA LYS A 2 -26.37 -46.60 -17.05
C LYS A 2 -25.40 -46.23 -15.94
N GLN A 3 -24.73 -47.17 -15.29
CA GLN A 3 -23.76 -46.86 -14.21
C GLN A 3 -22.48 -46.18 -14.69
N THR A 4 -22.05 -46.40 -15.91
CA THR A 4 -20.87 -45.76 -16.48
C THR A 4 -21.13 -44.29 -16.79
N ILE A 5 -22.32 -43.98 -17.31
CA ILE A 5 -22.73 -42.57 -17.63
C ILE A 5 -22.82 -41.75 -16.35
N THR A 6 -23.39 -42.31 -15.25
CA THR A 6 -23.50 -41.61 -13.96
C THR A 6 -22.13 -41.30 -13.35
N ARG A 7 -21.15 -42.22 -13.49
CA ARG A 7 -19.78 -42.00 -13.02
C ARG A 7 -19.07 -40.86 -13.78
N TRP A 8 -19.25 -40.77 -15.08
CA TRP A 8 -18.64 -39.72 -15.89
C TRP A 8 -19.29 -38.34 -15.63
N VAL A 9 -20.60 -38.29 -15.40
CA VAL A 9 -21.29 -37.06 -15.04
C VAL A 9 -20.82 -36.54 -13.69
N VAL A 10 -20.62 -37.40 -12.68
CA VAL A 10 -20.09 -37.00 -11.36
C VAL A 10 -18.64 -36.53 -11.44
N ILE A 11 -17.81 -37.17 -12.26
CA ILE A 11 -16.41 -36.74 -12.44
C ILE A 11 -16.34 -35.39 -13.18
N LEU A 12 -17.15 -35.17 -14.20
CA LEU A 12 -17.20 -33.90 -14.94
C LEU A 12 -17.73 -32.75 -14.09
N THR A 13 -18.74 -32.98 -13.25
CA THR A 13 -19.23 -31.97 -12.31
C THR A 13 -18.23 -31.66 -11.20
N ALA A 14 -17.52 -32.67 -10.68
CA ALA A 14 -16.46 -32.45 -9.69
C ALA A 14 -15.25 -31.72 -10.30
N ALA A 15 -14.88 -31.96 -11.54
CA ALA A 15 -13.84 -31.27 -12.27
C ALA A 15 -14.24 -29.81 -12.58
N ALA A 16 -15.50 -29.54 -12.94
CA ALA A 16 -16.02 -28.19 -13.17
C ALA A 16 -16.07 -27.34 -11.89
N LEU A 17 -16.37 -27.97 -10.74
CA LEU A 17 -16.32 -27.29 -9.44
C LEU A 17 -14.88 -27.01 -8.97
N ALA A 18 -13.92 -27.86 -9.33
CA ALA A 18 -12.50 -27.66 -8.99
C ALA A 18 -11.84 -26.53 -9.82
N VAL A 19 -12.25 -26.33 -11.06
CA VAL A 19 -11.73 -25.25 -11.92
C VAL A 19 -12.20 -23.86 -11.43
N GLY A 20 -13.39 -23.76 -10.83
CA GLY A 20 -13.86 -22.52 -10.22
C GLY A 20 -13.13 -22.12 -8.94
N ALA A 21 -12.40 -23.05 -8.30
CA ALA A 21 -11.64 -22.78 -7.07
C ALA A 21 -10.17 -22.37 -7.31
N LEU A 22 -9.65 -22.47 -8.55
CA LEU A 22 -8.25 -22.26 -8.87
C LEU A 22 -7.93 -20.91 -9.50
N GLY A 23 -8.87 -19.98 -9.56
CA GLY A 23 -8.72 -18.72 -10.25
C GLY A 23 -9.14 -17.48 -9.46
N GLN A 24 -8.95 -17.45 -8.15
CA GLN A 24 -9.08 -16.18 -7.43
C GLN A 24 -7.77 -15.41 -7.59
N ASP A 25 -7.79 -14.36 -8.41
CA ASP A 25 -6.73 -13.36 -8.40
C ASP A 25 -6.65 -12.78 -6.98
N LEU A 26 -5.49 -12.93 -6.35
CA LEU A 26 -5.23 -12.38 -5.03
C LEU A 26 -4.51 -11.04 -5.19
N GLY A 27 -5.09 -9.98 -4.66
CA GLY A 27 -4.47 -8.68 -4.55
C GLY A 27 -3.45 -8.60 -3.41
N PRO A 28 -2.88 -7.42 -3.17
CA PRO A 28 -1.97 -7.17 -2.07
C PRO A 28 -2.56 -7.67 -0.73
N GLY A 29 -1.74 -8.39 0.05
CA GLY A 29 -2.18 -8.99 1.31
C GLY A 29 -2.99 -10.29 1.15
N ALA A 30 -2.85 -11.00 0.00
CA ALA A 30 -3.54 -12.25 -0.30
C ALA A 30 -5.08 -12.15 -0.19
N ARG A 31 -5.64 -10.98 -0.42
CA ARG A 31 -7.10 -10.78 -0.45
C ARG A 31 -7.67 -11.15 -1.82
N PRO A 32 -8.81 -11.85 -1.87
CA PRO A 32 -9.46 -12.12 -3.15
C PRO A 32 -9.80 -10.79 -3.86
N VAL A 33 -9.36 -10.66 -5.10
CA VAL A 33 -9.79 -9.58 -6.01
C VAL A 33 -10.74 -10.20 -7.02
N GLY A 34 -11.96 -9.73 -7.06
CA GLY A 34 -12.93 -10.22 -8.02
C GLY A 34 -14.12 -9.28 -8.15
N ALA A 35 -14.76 -9.32 -9.31
CA ALA A 35 -15.96 -8.54 -9.61
C ALA A 35 -17.16 -8.91 -8.73
N ASP A 36 -17.11 -10.04 -8.05
CA ASP A 36 -18.21 -10.58 -7.23
C ASP A 36 -18.24 -10.01 -5.79
N TRP A 37 -17.20 -9.25 -5.39
CA TRP A 37 -17.13 -8.60 -4.09
C TRP A 37 -17.61 -7.14 -4.17
N SER A 38 -18.86 -6.94 -4.57
CA SER A 38 -19.45 -5.61 -4.57
C SER A 38 -19.97 -5.25 -3.18
N ARG A 39 -19.65 -4.05 -2.72
CA ARG A 39 -20.31 -3.42 -1.57
C ARG A 39 -21.25 -2.33 -2.09
N SER A 40 -22.30 -2.07 -1.35
CA SER A 40 -23.15 -0.90 -1.65
C SER A 40 -22.28 0.37 -1.63
N PRO A 41 -22.49 1.30 -2.56
CA PRO A 41 -21.81 2.59 -2.54
C PRO A 41 -22.06 3.31 -1.22
N VAL A 42 -21.00 3.83 -0.62
CA VAL A 42 -21.09 4.70 0.55
C VAL A 42 -20.98 6.13 0.07
N MET A 43 -21.94 6.96 0.45
CA MET A 43 -21.97 8.37 0.10
C MET A 43 -21.97 9.23 1.35
N SER A 44 -21.30 10.39 1.29
CA SER A 44 -21.27 11.37 2.37
C SER A 44 -21.30 12.78 1.79
N THR A 45 -21.92 13.71 2.52
CA THR A 45 -21.99 15.13 2.17
C THR A 45 -20.83 15.96 2.74
N ASN A 46 -20.15 15.45 3.78
CA ASN A 46 -19.15 16.23 4.53
C ASN A 46 -17.70 15.81 4.27
N GLY A 47 -17.48 14.52 4.05
CA GLY A 47 -16.16 13.97 3.80
C GLY A 47 -16.17 12.46 3.83
N MET A 48 -15.16 11.87 3.24
CA MET A 48 -15.00 10.40 3.17
C MET A 48 -13.55 10.02 3.39
N ALA A 49 -13.36 8.83 3.95
CA ALA A 49 -12.05 8.18 4.03
C ALA A 49 -12.17 6.71 3.61
N ALA A 50 -11.19 6.24 2.86
CA ALA A 50 -11.08 4.84 2.47
C ALA A 50 -9.63 4.38 2.64
N THR A 51 -9.44 3.31 3.40
CA THR A 51 -8.13 2.70 3.64
C THR A 51 -8.23 1.18 3.53
N ALA A 52 -7.08 0.50 3.50
CA ALA A 52 -7.03 -0.96 3.50
C ALA A 52 -7.59 -1.56 4.81
N GLN A 53 -7.64 -0.77 5.91
CA GLN A 53 -8.04 -1.23 7.23
C GLN A 53 -9.14 -0.32 7.80
N PRO A 54 -10.31 -0.86 8.18
CA PRO A 54 -11.47 -0.06 8.62
C PRO A 54 -11.21 0.86 9.83
N LEU A 55 -10.39 0.44 10.79
CA LEU A 55 -10.06 1.27 11.95
C LEU A 55 -9.26 2.52 11.53
N ALA A 56 -8.35 2.40 10.58
CA ALA A 56 -7.64 3.55 10.04
C ALA A 56 -8.58 4.51 9.29
N SER A 57 -9.63 3.98 8.62
CA SER A 57 -10.67 4.83 8.02
C SER A 57 -11.47 5.58 9.09
N ASN A 58 -11.79 4.94 10.23
CA ASN A 58 -12.48 5.61 11.34
C ASN A 58 -11.62 6.75 11.91
N ILE A 59 -10.33 6.51 12.15
CA ILE A 59 -9.39 7.55 12.61
C ILE A 59 -9.38 8.75 11.66
N ALA A 60 -9.35 8.50 10.35
CA ALA A 60 -9.43 9.59 9.37
C ALA A 60 -10.73 10.38 9.48
N ILE A 61 -11.87 9.71 9.69
CA ILE A 61 -13.16 10.35 9.88
C ILE A 61 -13.20 11.17 11.17
N ASP A 62 -12.64 10.66 12.28
CA ASP A 62 -12.58 11.37 13.56
C ASP A 62 -11.76 12.65 13.43
N VAL A 63 -10.63 12.61 12.73
CA VAL A 63 -9.82 13.80 12.43
C VAL A 63 -10.58 14.81 11.57
N LEU A 64 -11.34 14.36 10.56
CA LEU A 64 -12.19 15.25 9.76
C LEU A 64 -13.29 15.89 10.61
N GLN A 65 -13.92 15.14 11.51
CA GLN A 65 -14.96 15.65 12.43
C GLN A 65 -14.41 16.64 13.45
N ALA A 66 -13.15 16.46 13.87
CA ALA A 66 -12.44 17.41 14.71
C ALA A 66 -12.04 18.73 13.99
N GLY A 67 -12.37 18.86 12.70
CA GLY A 67 -12.08 20.05 11.89
C GLY A 67 -10.77 19.98 11.11
N GLY A 68 -10.10 18.84 11.12
CA GLY A 68 -8.90 18.58 10.33
C GLY A 68 -9.12 18.68 8.83
N SER A 69 -8.05 18.90 8.10
CA SER A 69 -8.03 18.83 6.64
C SER A 69 -8.02 17.37 6.17
N ALA A 70 -8.25 17.16 4.87
CA ALA A 70 -8.08 15.85 4.27
C ALA A 70 -6.63 15.35 4.39
N VAL A 71 -5.64 16.26 4.46
CA VAL A 71 -4.24 15.92 4.66
C VAL A 71 -3.99 15.47 6.10
N ASP A 72 -4.55 16.16 7.10
CA ASP A 72 -4.47 15.74 8.51
C ASP A 72 -5.06 14.33 8.68
N ALA A 73 -6.24 14.10 8.13
CA ALA A 73 -6.92 12.81 8.15
C ALA A 73 -6.10 11.69 7.49
N ALA A 74 -5.47 12.00 6.35
CA ALA A 74 -4.63 11.05 5.64
C ALA A 74 -3.35 10.71 6.43
N ILE A 75 -2.73 11.69 7.10
CA ILE A 75 -1.55 11.48 7.94
C ILE A 75 -1.90 10.58 9.14
N ALA A 76 -2.98 10.90 9.87
CA ALA A 76 -3.43 10.11 11.01
C ALA A 76 -3.73 8.66 10.62
N ALA A 77 -4.48 8.46 9.52
CA ALA A 77 -4.76 7.12 9.00
C ALA A 77 -3.49 6.38 8.58
N ASN A 78 -2.55 7.07 7.93
CA ASN A 78 -1.29 6.47 7.49
C ASN A 78 -0.41 6.07 8.69
N ALA A 79 -0.35 6.88 9.74
CA ALA A 79 0.34 6.54 10.98
C ALA A 79 -0.26 5.29 11.64
N ALA A 80 -1.59 5.22 11.74
CA ALA A 80 -2.29 4.06 12.27
C ALA A 80 -2.08 2.78 11.43
N LEU A 81 -2.06 2.91 10.11
CA LEU A 81 -1.76 1.78 9.21
C LEU A 81 -0.37 1.19 9.43
N GLY A 82 0.60 1.98 9.86
CA GLY A 82 1.93 1.47 10.22
C GLY A 82 1.89 0.42 11.34
N LEU A 83 0.90 0.50 12.24
CA LEU A 83 0.64 -0.50 13.28
C LEU A 83 -0.29 -1.61 12.78
N MET A 84 -1.35 -1.25 12.06
CA MET A 84 -2.44 -2.17 11.70
C MET A 84 -2.15 -3.01 10.45
N GLU A 85 -1.28 -2.52 9.57
CA GLU A 85 -0.88 -3.19 8.32
C GLU A 85 0.64 -3.06 8.09
N PRO A 86 1.48 -3.57 9.01
CA PRO A 86 2.92 -3.33 9.02
C PRO A 86 3.66 -3.97 7.83
N THR A 87 3.02 -4.87 7.10
CA THR A 87 3.59 -5.50 5.89
C THR A 87 3.59 -4.57 4.68
N GLY A 88 2.72 -3.56 4.66
CA GLY A 88 2.54 -2.64 3.54
C GLY A 88 2.80 -1.17 3.87
N ASN A 89 2.95 -0.84 5.15
CA ASN A 89 3.11 0.54 5.61
C ASN A 89 4.02 0.64 6.84
N GLY A 90 4.69 1.79 7.00
CA GLY A 90 5.50 2.07 8.19
C GLY A 90 6.38 3.30 8.06
N ILE A 91 6.82 3.82 9.21
CA ILE A 91 7.66 5.03 9.31
C ILE A 91 9.06 4.86 8.71
N GLY A 92 9.49 3.62 8.48
CA GLY A 92 10.77 3.30 7.85
C GLY A 92 10.74 3.27 6.32
N GLY A 93 9.59 3.53 5.71
CA GLY A 93 9.37 3.47 4.27
C GLY A 93 9.28 4.81 3.57
N ASP A 94 8.68 4.76 2.41
CA ASP A 94 8.46 5.89 1.51
C ASP A 94 7.05 6.46 1.69
N LEU A 95 6.82 7.68 1.17
CA LEU A 95 5.50 8.29 1.10
C LEU A 95 5.28 8.91 -0.28
N PHE A 96 4.13 8.64 -0.86
CA PHE A 96 3.67 9.29 -2.09
C PHE A 96 2.28 9.87 -1.84
N ALA A 97 2.03 11.07 -2.34
CA ALA A 97 0.73 11.70 -2.22
C ALA A 97 0.33 12.42 -3.50
N ILE A 98 -0.98 12.44 -3.76
CA ILE A 98 -1.61 13.29 -4.76
C ILE A 98 -2.68 14.11 -4.03
N VAL A 99 -2.56 15.42 -4.07
CA VAL A 99 -3.42 16.35 -3.36
C VAL A 99 -4.09 17.30 -4.35
N TRP A 100 -5.43 17.31 -4.34
CA TRP A 100 -6.20 18.34 -5.00
C TRP A 100 -6.39 19.52 -4.06
N ASP A 101 -5.91 20.69 -4.44
CA ASP A 101 -6.11 21.92 -3.68
C ASP A 101 -7.25 22.75 -4.32
N PRO A 102 -8.41 22.85 -3.66
CA PRO A 102 -9.55 23.59 -4.19
C PRO A 102 -9.33 25.10 -4.24
N LYS A 103 -8.42 25.65 -3.45
CA LYS A 103 -8.11 27.09 -3.44
C LYS A 103 -7.35 27.48 -4.71
N SER A 104 -6.30 26.76 -5.04
CA SER A 104 -5.50 26.98 -6.25
C SER A 104 -6.09 26.32 -7.50
N LYS A 105 -7.08 25.41 -7.33
CA LYS A 105 -7.65 24.54 -8.39
C LYS A 105 -6.57 23.76 -9.13
N LYS A 106 -5.61 23.23 -8.38
CA LYS A 106 -4.47 22.47 -8.92
C LYS A 106 -4.31 21.14 -8.24
N LEU A 107 -3.79 20.18 -8.99
CA LEU A 107 -3.35 18.89 -8.51
C LEU A 107 -1.85 18.97 -8.21
N TYR A 108 -1.45 18.51 -7.03
CA TYR A 108 -0.06 18.44 -6.60
C TYR A 108 0.33 16.97 -6.36
N GLY A 109 1.46 16.58 -6.91
CA GLY A 109 2.12 15.32 -6.59
C GLY A 109 3.25 15.55 -5.60
N TYR A 110 3.38 14.67 -4.62
CA TYR A 110 4.49 14.64 -3.68
C TYR A 110 5.19 13.28 -3.75
N ASN A 111 6.50 13.32 -3.91
CA ASN A 111 7.36 12.14 -3.86
C ASN A 111 8.26 12.24 -2.62
N GLY A 112 7.87 11.53 -1.57
CA GLY A 112 8.61 11.35 -0.34
C GLY A 112 9.35 10.02 -0.28
N SER A 113 9.73 9.46 -1.43
CA SER A 113 10.65 8.33 -1.48
C SER A 113 12.02 8.78 -0.97
N GLY A 114 12.57 8.02 -0.05
CA GLY A 114 13.86 8.33 0.54
C GLY A 114 15.00 8.30 -0.46
N ARG A 115 16.05 9.05 -0.17
CA ARG A 115 17.27 9.06 -0.99
C ARG A 115 18.07 7.79 -0.76
N ALA A 116 18.92 7.43 -1.71
CA ALA A 116 19.94 6.41 -1.48
C ALA A 116 20.87 6.84 -0.31
N PRO A 117 21.29 5.90 0.55
CA PRO A 117 22.24 6.20 1.61
C PRO A 117 23.51 6.86 1.07
N LYS A 118 23.97 7.92 1.74
CA LYS A 118 25.07 8.79 1.27
C LYS A 118 26.39 8.03 1.04
N ALA A 119 26.62 6.98 1.83
CA ALA A 119 27.81 6.14 1.72
C ALA A 119 27.72 5.08 0.61
N ARG A 120 26.61 5.00 -0.12
CA ARG A 120 26.43 3.99 -1.18
C ARG A 120 26.49 4.64 -2.54
N SER A 121 27.58 4.42 -3.26
CA SER A 121 27.69 4.84 -4.65
C SER A 121 26.98 3.87 -5.60
N LEU A 122 26.68 4.35 -6.82
CA LEU A 122 26.14 3.49 -7.88
C LEU A 122 27.14 2.37 -8.25
N THR A 123 28.46 2.66 -8.18
CA THR A 123 29.52 1.70 -8.43
C THR A 123 29.49 0.56 -7.41
N ASP A 124 29.39 0.88 -6.12
CA ASP A 124 29.32 -0.11 -5.04
C ASP A 124 28.06 -0.96 -5.15
N LEU A 125 26.93 -0.34 -5.51
CA LEU A 125 25.68 -1.05 -5.73
C LEU A 125 25.78 -2.06 -6.88
N LYS A 126 26.34 -1.64 -8.02
CA LYS A 126 26.58 -2.53 -9.17
C LYS A 126 27.53 -3.68 -8.81
N ALA A 127 28.61 -3.40 -8.09
CA ALA A 127 29.54 -4.44 -7.62
C ALA A 127 28.86 -5.44 -6.68
N SER A 128 28.03 -4.95 -5.74
CA SER A 128 27.26 -5.81 -4.83
C SER A 128 26.28 -6.73 -5.58
N ILE A 129 25.57 -6.20 -6.57
CA ILE A 129 24.65 -7.00 -7.40
C ILE A 129 25.43 -8.04 -8.22
N ALA A 130 26.58 -7.67 -8.79
CA ALA A 130 27.44 -8.61 -9.52
C ALA A 130 27.94 -9.75 -8.62
N ALA A 131 28.34 -9.45 -7.38
CA ALA A 131 28.75 -10.47 -6.40
C ALA A 131 27.60 -11.42 -6.02
N LEU A 132 26.37 -10.90 -5.87
CA LEU A 132 25.19 -11.72 -5.62
C LEU A 132 24.86 -12.66 -6.79
N LYS A 133 25.06 -12.21 -8.02
CA LYS A 133 24.92 -13.05 -9.22
C LYS A 133 25.99 -14.12 -9.30
N ALA A 134 27.24 -13.76 -9.01
CA ALA A 134 28.39 -14.69 -9.04
C ALA A 134 28.24 -15.78 -7.97
N SER A 135 27.68 -15.47 -6.80
CA SER A 135 27.41 -16.43 -5.73
C SER A 135 26.14 -17.26 -5.90
N GLY A 136 25.38 -17.05 -6.98
CA GLY A 136 24.09 -17.76 -7.23
C GLY A 136 22.93 -17.30 -6.35
N ARG A 137 23.08 -16.24 -5.57
CA ARG A 137 22.02 -15.66 -4.73
C ARG A 137 21.03 -14.82 -5.54
N LEU A 138 21.39 -14.42 -6.74
CA LEU A 138 20.54 -13.81 -7.75
C LEU A 138 20.70 -14.53 -9.09
N PRO A 139 19.65 -14.63 -9.91
CA PRO A 139 19.76 -15.11 -11.27
C PRO A 139 20.77 -14.29 -12.08
N LYS A 140 21.49 -14.92 -13.02
CA LYS A 140 22.52 -14.24 -13.83
C LYS A 140 21.91 -13.13 -14.71
N ASP A 141 20.69 -13.32 -15.17
CA ASP A 141 19.90 -12.40 -16.00
C ASP A 141 19.07 -11.38 -15.20
N TYR A 142 19.16 -11.41 -13.85
CA TYR A 142 18.41 -10.47 -13.00
C TYR A 142 18.74 -9.02 -13.35
N VAL A 143 17.70 -8.18 -13.50
CA VAL A 143 17.84 -6.75 -13.82
C VAL A 143 17.28 -5.91 -12.67
N GLY A 144 18.02 -4.86 -12.27
CA GLY A 144 17.61 -3.93 -11.25
C GLY A 144 18.17 -4.21 -9.85
N ILE A 145 17.60 -3.53 -8.87
CA ILE A 145 17.93 -3.69 -7.45
C ILE A 145 17.04 -4.77 -6.87
N PRO A 146 17.57 -5.73 -6.09
CA PRO A 146 16.75 -6.74 -5.43
C PRO A 146 15.66 -6.11 -4.55
N SER A 147 14.43 -6.63 -4.61
CA SER A 147 13.30 -6.12 -3.82
C SER A 147 13.44 -6.36 -2.31
N HIS A 148 14.33 -7.27 -1.91
CA HIS A 148 14.57 -7.64 -0.51
C HIS A 148 16.04 -7.48 -0.15
N GLY A 149 16.28 -7.19 1.14
CA GLY A 149 17.62 -7.04 1.69
C GLY A 149 18.13 -5.60 1.71
N SER A 150 19.34 -5.40 2.19
CA SER A 150 19.89 -4.07 2.46
C SER A 150 20.16 -3.20 1.22
N LEU A 151 20.17 -3.79 0.02
CA LEU A 151 20.43 -3.04 -1.20
C LEU A 151 19.27 -2.17 -1.66
N SER A 152 18.04 -2.54 -1.30
CA SER A 152 16.81 -1.79 -1.61
C SER A 152 16.43 -0.75 -0.57
N VAL A 153 17.07 -0.75 0.59
CA VAL A 153 16.72 0.18 1.68
C VAL A 153 17.19 1.59 1.34
N THR A 154 16.23 2.53 1.37
CA THR A 154 16.45 3.97 1.25
C THR A 154 16.51 4.62 2.64
N VAL A 155 16.91 5.88 2.70
CA VAL A 155 16.73 6.70 3.91
C VAL A 155 15.21 6.92 4.08
N PRO A 156 14.61 6.64 5.25
CA PRO A 156 13.17 6.77 5.43
C PRO A 156 12.64 8.16 5.08
N GLY A 157 11.60 8.21 4.26
CA GLY A 157 10.99 9.47 3.80
C GLY A 157 9.56 9.69 4.29
N ALA A 158 8.92 8.67 4.89
CA ALA A 158 7.50 8.73 5.24
C ALA A 158 7.18 9.85 6.24
N VAL A 159 7.92 9.93 7.34
CA VAL A 159 7.69 10.94 8.39
C VAL A 159 8.00 12.35 7.90
N ASP A 160 9.10 12.55 7.18
CA ASP A 160 9.41 13.83 6.53
C ASP A 160 8.29 14.26 5.59
N GLY A 161 7.74 13.32 4.83
CA GLY A 161 6.58 13.54 3.97
C GLY A 161 5.31 13.98 4.72
N TRP A 162 5.03 13.42 5.90
CA TRP A 162 3.91 13.88 6.73
C TRP A 162 4.07 15.36 7.09
N PHE A 163 5.24 15.75 7.57
CA PHE A 163 5.50 17.15 7.94
C PHE A 163 5.44 18.08 6.74
N ALA A 164 6.03 17.70 5.59
CA ALA A 164 5.99 18.50 4.37
C ALA A 164 4.56 18.72 3.83
N LEU A 165 3.72 17.68 3.87
CA LEU A 165 2.32 17.78 3.46
C LEU A 165 1.50 18.61 4.45
N HIS A 166 1.73 18.41 5.75
CA HIS A 166 1.05 19.11 6.83
C HIS A 166 1.38 20.61 6.83
N GLU A 167 2.64 21.00 6.67
CA GLU A 167 3.07 22.40 6.58
C GLU A 167 2.26 23.16 5.53
N ARG A 168 1.92 22.51 4.42
CA ARG A 168 1.23 23.15 3.31
C ARG A 168 -0.29 23.12 3.41
N TRP A 169 -0.87 22.04 3.90
CA TRP A 169 -2.31 21.80 3.85
C TRP A 169 -2.92 21.34 5.18
N GLY A 170 -2.13 21.19 6.24
CA GLY A 170 -2.62 20.88 7.58
C GLY A 170 -3.45 22.01 8.17
N ARG A 171 -4.31 21.67 9.12
CA ARG A 171 -5.15 22.62 9.89
C ARG A 171 -5.02 22.41 11.39
N LEU A 172 -4.96 21.16 11.84
CA LEU A 172 -4.76 20.81 13.25
C LEU A 172 -3.28 20.86 13.58
N ALA A 173 -2.94 20.94 14.86
CA ALA A 173 -1.55 20.73 15.27
C ALA A 173 -1.11 19.29 14.95
N MET A 174 0.13 19.11 14.54
CA MET A 174 0.65 17.76 14.23
C MET A 174 0.56 16.82 15.45
N SER A 175 0.73 17.36 16.66
CA SER A 175 0.51 16.62 17.90
C SER A 175 -0.89 16.03 18.01
N ASP A 176 -1.91 16.79 17.61
CA ASP A 176 -3.31 16.34 17.67
C ASP A 176 -3.60 15.32 16.57
N VAL A 177 -3.03 15.53 15.38
CA VAL A 177 -3.13 14.59 14.25
C VAL A 177 -2.53 13.22 14.61
N LEU A 178 -1.38 13.20 15.30
CA LEU A 178 -0.68 11.98 15.66
C LEU A 178 -1.11 11.39 17.01
N ALA A 179 -1.84 12.16 17.84
CA ALA A 179 -2.46 11.66 19.08
C ALA A 179 -3.84 11.03 18.83
N ALA A 180 -4.42 11.25 17.68
CA ALA A 180 -5.62 10.51 17.28
C ALA A 180 -5.28 9.01 17.30
N PRO A 181 -6.07 8.19 17.92
CA PRO A 181 -5.83 6.92 18.59
C PRO A 181 -4.99 5.90 17.94
#